data_bf66cc7e75a4648ba48270c258315061
#
_entry.id   bf66cc7e75a4648ba48270c258315061
#
_cell.length_a   1.000
_cell.length_b   1.000
_cell.length_c   1.000
_cell.angle_alpha   90.00
_cell.angle_beta   90.00
_cell.angle_gamma   90.00
#
_symmetry.space_group_name_H-M   'P 1'
#
loop_
_entity.id
_entity.type
_entity.pdbx_description
1 polymer ?
#
loop_
_entity_poly.entity_id
_entity_poly.type
_entity_poly.pdbx_seq_one_letter_code
_entity_poly.pdbx_strand_id
1 'polypeptide(L)'
;PCATNVVFSDITPYLYIYHPNSTSKSMVPEKKIKYIKDDIYIINSFRRLALSFKDINPQLYSVIFNRSQNVLFGLVYSLYKNKKEWGKLGINSVIIDELKKEQLYPMKGHFDSLKKSLFVKLFLNIPCLIK
;
A
#
# COMPACT_ATOMS: atom_id res chain seq x y z
N PRO A 1 -21.18 -7.85 12.75
CA PRO A 1 -21.80 -6.82 13.57
C PRO A 1 -20.96 -5.54 13.49
N CYS A 2 -21.58 -4.45 13.01
CA CYS A 2 -20.92 -3.15 13.02
C CYS A 2 -21.04 -2.55 14.42
N ALA A 3 -19.99 -1.89 14.89
CA ALA A 3 -20.05 -1.17 16.15
C ALA A 3 -21.09 -0.04 16.03
N THR A 4 -22.01 0.01 16.99
CA THR A 4 -23.02 1.06 17.06
C THR A 4 -22.53 2.33 17.76
N ASN A 5 -21.48 2.19 18.57
CA ASN A 5 -20.89 3.29 19.32
C ASN A 5 -19.36 3.24 19.20
N VAL A 6 -18.74 4.43 19.09
CA VAL A 6 -17.29 4.63 19.16
C VAL A 6 -17.00 5.53 20.34
N VAL A 7 -16.14 5.06 21.27
CA VAL A 7 -15.69 5.82 22.41
C VAL A 7 -14.23 6.18 22.19
N PHE A 8 -13.90 7.46 22.32
CA PHE A 8 -12.52 7.95 22.33
C PHE A 8 -12.04 7.98 23.78
N SER A 9 -10.82 7.52 24.01
CA SER A 9 -10.19 7.52 25.32
C SER A 9 -8.86 8.25 25.26
N ASP A 10 -8.60 9.10 26.22
CA ASP A 10 -7.31 9.78 26.40
C ASP A 10 -6.25 8.85 27.01
N ILE A 11 -6.64 7.64 27.39
CA ILE A 11 -5.72 6.62 27.90
C ILE A 11 -5.02 6.00 26.70
N THR A 12 -3.69 5.96 26.73
CA THR A 12 -2.89 5.20 25.77
C THR A 12 -2.84 3.72 26.20
N PRO A 13 -3.77 2.86 25.71
CA PRO A 13 -3.88 1.47 26.17
C PRO A 13 -2.77 0.57 25.61
N TYR A 14 -1.91 1.10 24.76
CA TYR A 14 -0.93 0.33 24.03
C TYR A 14 0.45 0.99 24.02
N LEU A 15 1.45 0.29 24.56
CA LEU A 15 2.85 0.67 24.47
C LEU A 15 3.51 -0.09 23.32
N TYR A 16 3.90 0.61 22.26
CA TYR A 16 4.64 0.00 21.16
C TYR A 16 6.10 -0.20 21.54
N ILE A 17 6.50 -1.44 21.77
CA ILE A 17 7.89 -1.79 22.05
C ILE A 17 8.61 -2.04 20.72
N TYR A 18 9.66 -1.28 20.48
CA TYR A 18 10.50 -1.45 19.31
C TYR A 18 11.28 -2.76 19.39
N HIS A 19 11.05 -3.65 18.41
CA HIS A 19 11.84 -4.86 18.22
C HIS A 19 12.74 -4.70 16.98
N PRO A 20 14.09 -4.77 17.13
CA PRO A 20 15.00 -4.64 15.98
C PRO A 20 14.81 -5.75 14.95
N ASN A 21 14.31 -6.92 15.35
CA ASN A 21 14.01 -8.06 14.48
C ASN A 21 12.57 -8.06 13.93
N SER A 22 11.85 -6.92 14.00
CA SER A 22 10.51 -6.81 13.43
C SER A 22 10.51 -7.17 11.94
N THR A 23 9.50 -7.92 11.50
CA THR A 23 9.34 -8.36 10.10
C THR A 23 9.35 -7.19 9.11
N SER A 24 8.76 -6.05 9.50
CA SER A 24 8.72 -4.83 8.66
C SER A 24 10.11 -4.23 8.41
N LYS A 25 11.08 -4.48 9.30
CA LYS A 25 12.46 -3.99 9.20
C LYS A 25 13.45 -5.07 8.77
N SER A 26 13.01 -6.31 8.68
CA SER A 26 13.86 -7.40 8.21
C SER A 26 14.33 -7.13 6.78
N MET A 27 15.63 -7.31 6.54
CA MET A 27 16.25 -7.26 5.21
C MET A 27 16.37 -8.65 4.59
N VAL A 28 15.87 -9.70 5.25
CA VAL A 28 15.76 -11.04 4.66
C VAL A 28 14.74 -10.97 3.53
N PRO A 29 15.14 -11.27 2.27
CA PRO A 29 14.28 -11.04 1.09
C PRO A 29 12.94 -11.73 1.19
N GLU A 30 12.89 -12.99 1.64
CA GLU A 30 11.67 -13.77 1.75
C GLU A 30 10.68 -13.15 2.75
N LYS A 31 11.16 -12.71 3.91
CA LYS A 31 10.35 -12.04 4.92
C LYS A 31 9.83 -10.70 4.42
N LYS A 32 10.67 -9.96 3.69
CA LYS A 32 10.29 -8.67 3.13
C LYS A 32 9.24 -8.83 2.04
N ILE A 33 9.44 -9.77 1.13
CA ILE A 33 8.47 -10.09 0.07
C ILE A 33 7.14 -10.53 0.68
N LYS A 34 7.15 -11.39 1.70
CA LYS A 34 5.93 -11.81 2.39
C LYS A 34 5.19 -10.61 2.97
N TYR A 35 5.87 -9.75 3.72
CA TYR A 35 5.29 -8.54 4.31
C TYR A 35 4.63 -7.64 3.25
N ILE A 36 5.32 -7.42 2.12
CA ILE A 36 4.78 -6.58 1.04
C ILE A 36 3.59 -7.26 0.34
N LYS A 37 3.56 -8.58 0.23
CA LYS A 37 2.40 -9.32 -0.29
C LYS A 37 1.18 -9.19 0.63
N ASP A 38 1.39 -9.13 1.94
CA ASP A 38 0.31 -8.84 2.90
C ASP A 38 -0.27 -7.43 2.67
N ASP A 39 0.58 -6.42 2.37
CA ASP A 39 0.10 -5.08 1.97
C ASP A 39 -0.73 -5.12 0.69
N ILE A 40 -0.32 -5.90 -0.33
CA ILE A 40 -1.08 -6.08 -1.58
C ILE A 40 -2.45 -6.71 -1.29
N TYR A 41 -2.51 -7.71 -0.42
CA TYR A 41 -3.77 -8.30 0.01
C TYR A 41 -4.69 -7.29 0.71
N ILE A 42 -4.14 -6.43 1.57
CA ILE A 42 -4.88 -5.35 2.25
C ILE A 42 -5.44 -4.36 1.22
N ILE A 43 -4.63 -3.93 0.24
CA ILE A 43 -5.07 -3.04 -0.83
C ILE A 43 -6.28 -3.62 -1.58
N ASN A 44 -6.19 -4.89 -1.97
CA ASN A 44 -7.27 -5.56 -2.68
C ASN A 44 -8.52 -5.73 -1.82
N SER A 45 -8.35 -5.95 -0.52
CA SER A 45 -9.46 -6.04 0.44
C SER A 45 -10.19 -4.70 0.58
N PHE A 46 -9.45 -3.58 0.70
CA PHE A 46 -10.06 -2.24 0.68
C PHE A 46 -10.78 -1.95 -0.64
N ARG A 47 -10.23 -2.35 -1.78
CA ARG A 47 -10.89 -2.14 -3.08
C ARG A 47 -12.19 -2.92 -3.20
N ARG A 48 -12.20 -4.19 -2.79
CA ARG A 48 -13.42 -5.00 -2.75
C ARG A 48 -14.47 -4.40 -1.83
N LEU A 49 -14.05 -3.98 -0.63
CA LEU A 49 -14.93 -3.30 0.30
C LEU A 49 -15.48 -1.99 -0.27
N ALA A 50 -14.64 -1.17 -0.91
CA ALA A 50 -15.10 0.05 -1.57
C ALA A 50 -16.19 -0.26 -2.60
N LEU A 51 -15.96 -1.25 -3.47
CA LEU A 51 -16.91 -1.62 -4.52
C LEU A 51 -18.29 -2.01 -3.98
N SER A 52 -18.38 -2.62 -2.79
CA SER A 52 -19.68 -2.95 -2.18
C SER A 52 -20.50 -1.71 -1.78
N PHE A 53 -19.88 -0.54 -1.68
CA PHE A 53 -20.55 0.72 -1.37
C PHE A 53 -20.76 1.64 -2.59
N LYS A 54 -20.28 1.25 -3.77
CA LYS A 54 -20.26 2.13 -4.95
C LYS A 54 -21.62 2.72 -5.28
N ASP A 55 -22.67 1.92 -5.27
CA ASP A 55 -24.03 2.32 -5.63
C ASP A 55 -24.88 2.71 -4.42
N ILE A 56 -24.47 2.28 -3.21
CA ILE A 56 -25.22 2.50 -1.96
C ILE A 56 -24.80 3.82 -1.30
N ASN A 57 -23.49 4.06 -1.24
CA ASN A 57 -22.92 5.24 -0.59
C ASN A 57 -21.64 5.70 -1.30
N PRO A 58 -21.76 6.57 -2.34
CA PRO A 58 -20.62 7.04 -3.12
C PRO A 58 -19.53 7.76 -2.31
N GLN A 59 -19.92 8.42 -1.21
CA GLN A 59 -18.95 9.08 -0.33
C GLN A 59 -18.09 8.05 0.40
N LEU A 60 -18.70 7.03 0.98
CA LEU A 60 -17.98 5.96 1.67
C LEU A 60 -17.12 5.16 0.69
N TYR A 61 -17.64 4.88 -0.52
CA TYR A 61 -16.84 4.32 -1.61
C TYR A 61 -15.57 5.13 -1.85
N SER A 62 -15.70 6.44 -2.01
CA SER A 62 -14.58 7.34 -2.29
C SER A 62 -13.53 7.31 -1.17
N VAL A 63 -13.96 7.36 0.09
CA VAL A 63 -13.07 7.33 1.26
C VAL A 63 -12.28 6.03 1.31
N ILE A 64 -12.95 4.88 1.19
CA ILE A 64 -12.30 3.57 1.28
C ILE A 64 -11.39 3.35 0.06
N PHE A 65 -11.83 3.72 -1.14
CA PHE A 65 -11.03 3.61 -2.35
C PHE A 65 -9.77 4.46 -2.29
N ASN A 66 -9.88 5.73 -1.84
CA ASN A 66 -8.74 6.62 -1.66
C ASN A 66 -7.76 6.08 -0.61
N ARG A 67 -8.26 5.43 0.45
CA ARG A 67 -7.38 4.75 1.41
C ARG A 67 -6.55 3.67 0.73
N SER A 68 -7.15 2.83 -0.10
CA SER A 68 -6.43 1.80 -0.86
C SER A 68 -5.36 2.40 -1.79
N GLN A 69 -5.68 3.51 -2.45
CA GLN A 69 -4.76 4.21 -3.34
C GLN A 69 -3.55 4.79 -2.57
N ASN A 70 -3.77 5.33 -1.38
CA ASN A 70 -2.70 5.85 -0.55
C ASN A 70 -1.76 4.73 -0.03
N VAL A 71 -2.30 3.57 0.33
CA VAL A 71 -1.48 2.40 0.71
C VAL A 71 -0.67 1.92 -0.49
N LEU A 72 -1.29 1.79 -1.67
CA LEU A 72 -0.60 1.42 -2.91
C LEU A 72 0.52 2.41 -3.27
N PHE A 73 0.24 3.71 -3.17
CA PHE A 73 1.26 4.73 -3.39
C PHE A 73 2.44 4.56 -2.43
N GLY A 74 2.19 4.39 -1.13
CA GLY A 74 3.23 4.17 -0.12
C GLY A 74 4.10 2.95 -0.43
N LEU A 75 3.48 1.86 -0.86
CA LEU A 75 4.17 0.63 -1.25
C LEU A 75 5.09 0.88 -2.45
N VAL A 76 4.56 1.39 -3.56
CA VAL A 76 5.35 1.61 -4.80
C VAL A 76 6.42 2.69 -4.58
N TYR A 77 6.12 3.72 -3.79
CA TYR A 77 7.11 4.71 -3.38
C TYR A 77 8.26 4.10 -2.57
N SER A 78 7.96 3.13 -1.69
CA SER A 78 8.98 2.41 -0.93
C SER A 78 9.88 1.57 -1.84
N LEU A 79 9.34 0.93 -2.88
CA LEU A 79 10.14 0.23 -3.89
C LEU A 79 11.09 1.20 -4.62
N TYR A 80 10.57 2.36 -5.02
CA TYR A 80 11.36 3.39 -5.68
C TYR A 80 12.48 3.93 -4.77
N LYS A 81 12.14 4.27 -3.53
CA LYS A 81 13.09 4.82 -2.56
C LYS A 81 14.23 3.85 -2.23
N ASN A 82 13.91 2.57 -2.09
CA ASN A 82 14.87 1.53 -1.70
C ASN A 82 15.43 0.74 -2.90
N LYS A 83 15.27 1.24 -4.13
CA LYS A 83 15.60 0.49 -5.36
C LYS A 83 17.03 -0.05 -5.39
N LYS A 84 18.00 0.70 -4.86
CA LYS A 84 19.40 0.26 -4.85
C LYS A 84 19.61 -0.99 -4.00
N GLU A 85 18.96 -1.04 -2.85
CA GLU A 85 19.12 -2.11 -1.88
C GLU A 85 18.21 -3.30 -2.21
N TRP A 86 16.91 -3.04 -2.40
CA TRP A 86 15.93 -4.07 -2.69
C TRP A 86 16.04 -4.61 -4.13
N GLY A 87 16.57 -3.81 -5.07
CA GLY A 87 16.87 -4.26 -6.43
C GLY A 87 17.97 -5.31 -6.45
N LYS A 88 19.06 -5.10 -5.69
CA LYS A 88 20.15 -6.09 -5.55
C LYS A 88 19.66 -7.43 -4.95
N LEU A 89 18.65 -7.38 -4.10
CA LEU A 89 18.03 -8.54 -3.46
C LEU A 89 16.91 -9.18 -4.30
N GLY A 90 16.63 -8.65 -5.49
CA GLY A 90 15.56 -9.14 -6.37
C GLY A 90 14.13 -8.84 -5.88
N ILE A 91 13.97 -8.12 -4.76
CA ILE A 91 12.66 -7.85 -4.14
C ILE A 91 11.78 -7.04 -5.10
N ASN A 92 12.33 -5.98 -5.70
CA ASN A 92 11.56 -5.07 -6.53
C ASN A 92 10.94 -5.76 -7.75
N SER A 93 11.68 -6.64 -8.44
CA SER A 93 11.16 -7.37 -9.60
C SER A 93 9.99 -8.28 -9.22
N VAL A 94 10.16 -9.06 -8.14
CA VAL A 94 9.11 -9.98 -7.65
C VAL A 94 7.84 -9.20 -7.29
N ILE A 95 7.97 -8.08 -6.60
CA ILE A 95 6.81 -7.29 -6.16
C ILE A 95 6.15 -6.57 -7.33
N ILE A 96 6.90 -6.00 -8.27
CA ILE A 96 6.30 -5.38 -9.47
C ILE A 96 5.53 -6.40 -10.30
N ASP A 97 6.04 -7.62 -10.43
CA ASP A 97 5.33 -8.67 -11.18
C ASP A 97 4.05 -9.11 -10.43
N GLU A 98 4.08 -9.20 -9.11
CA GLU A 98 2.87 -9.44 -8.31
C GLU A 98 1.84 -8.30 -8.44
N LEU A 99 2.28 -7.04 -8.38
CA LEU A 99 1.40 -5.87 -8.58
C LEU A 99 0.77 -5.85 -9.98
N LYS A 100 1.50 -6.28 -11.02
CA LYS A 100 0.95 -6.41 -12.38
C LYS A 100 -0.10 -7.51 -12.46
N LYS A 101 0.19 -8.67 -11.88
CA LYS A 101 -0.74 -9.80 -11.80
C LYS A 101 -2.07 -9.40 -11.15
N GLU A 102 -1.98 -8.63 -10.06
CA GLU A 102 -3.13 -8.09 -9.34
C GLU A 102 -3.75 -6.84 -9.99
N GLN A 103 -3.29 -6.44 -11.17
CA GLN A 103 -3.75 -5.25 -11.92
C GLN A 103 -3.62 -3.93 -11.12
N LEU A 104 -2.69 -3.88 -10.18
CA LEU A 104 -2.40 -2.72 -9.36
C LEU A 104 -1.31 -1.82 -9.97
N TYR A 105 -0.56 -2.34 -10.94
CA TYR A 105 0.50 -1.64 -11.64
C TYR A 105 0.35 -1.76 -13.17
N PRO A 106 0.54 -0.67 -13.95
CA PRO A 106 0.82 0.69 -13.50
C PRO A 106 -0.34 1.29 -12.69
N MET A 107 0.01 2.16 -11.73
CA MET A 107 -0.99 2.78 -10.86
C MET A 107 -1.92 3.68 -11.68
N LYS A 108 -3.23 3.48 -11.54
CA LYS A 108 -4.27 4.23 -12.23
C LYS A 108 -5.13 4.99 -11.22
N GLY A 109 -5.75 6.08 -11.66
CA GLY A 109 -6.70 6.87 -10.87
C GLY A 109 -6.09 8.17 -10.33
N HIS A 110 -6.92 8.88 -9.57
CA HIS A 110 -6.54 10.13 -8.94
C HIS A 110 -5.95 9.87 -7.56
N PHE A 111 -4.97 10.69 -7.21
CA PHE A 111 -4.40 10.75 -5.87
C PHE A 111 -4.84 12.06 -5.22
N ASP A 112 -4.83 12.11 -3.92
CA ASP A 112 -5.28 13.24 -3.08
C ASP A 112 -4.52 14.57 -3.33
N SER A 113 -3.46 14.54 -4.14
CA SER A 113 -2.65 15.70 -4.48
C SER A 113 -2.19 15.65 -5.94
N LEU A 114 -2.23 16.80 -6.63
CA LEU A 114 -1.67 16.96 -7.97
C LEU A 114 -0.18 16.59 -8.03
N LYS A 115 0.57 16.92 -6.98
CA LYS A 115 2.01 16.58 -6.88
C LYS A 115 2.20 15.06 -6.84
N LYS A 116 1.39 14.33 -6.07
CA LYS A 116 1.43 12.86 -6.04
C LYS A 116 1.04 12.27 -7.40
N SER A 117 -0.03 12.77 -8.01
CA SER A 117 -0.50 12.29 -9.32
C SER A 117 0.58 12.46 -10.39
N LEU A 118 1.24 13.62 -10.43
CA LEU A 118 2.33 13.89 -11.35
C LEU A 118 3.55 12.99 -11.08
N PHE A 119 3.92 12.83 -9.81
CA PHE A 119 5.03 11.98 -9.40
C PHE A 119 4.79 10.50 -9.78
N VAL A 120 3.58 10.00 -9.56
CA VAL A 120 3.18 8.64 -9.99
C VAL A 120 3.35 8.49 -11.50
N LYS A 121 2.84 9.45 -12.29
CA LYS A 121 2.86 9.40 -13.74
C LYS A 121 4.30 9.46 -14.29
N LEU A 122 5.15 10.32 -13.74
CA LEU A 122 6.48 10.58 -14.28
C LEU A 122 7.55 9.61 -13.75
N PHE A 123 7.37 9.06 -12.57
CA PHE A 123 8.43 8.28 -11.90
C PHE A 123 7.97 6.87 -11.51
N LEU A 124 6.83 6.75 -10.82
CA LEU A 124 6.44 5.48 -10.25
C LEU A 124 5.81 4.51 -11.24
N ASN A 125 5.31 4.99 -12.39
CA ASN A 125 4.76 4.13 -13.45
C ASN A 125 5.79 3.73 -14.51
N ILE A 126 7.06 4.07 -14.31
CA ILE A 126 8.15 3.68 -15.19
C ILE A 126 8.92 2.51 -14.54
N PRO A 127 8.76 1.26 -15.02
CA PRO A 127 9.32 0.07 -14.35
C PRO A 127 10.85 0.13 -14.18
N CYS A 128 11.57 0.68 -15.15
CA CYS A 128 13.03 0.80 -15.07
C CYS A 128 13.53 1.78 -13.99
N LEU A 129 12.67 2.68 -13.52
CA LEU A 129 13.01 3.56 -12.41
C LEU A 129 12.77 2.92 -11.03
N ILE A 130 12.06 1.78 -10.99
CA ILE A 130 11.72 1.06 -9.75
C ILE A 130 12.53 -0.24 -9.63
N LYS A 131 12.79 -0.91 -10.74
CA LYS A 131 13.67 -2.10 -10.82
C LYS A 131 15.13 -1.68 -10.68
#